data_2831eeafb116b76921e4be3f1a8a4df0
#
_entry.id   2831eeafb116b76921e4be3f1a8a4df0
#
_cell.length_a   1.000
_cell.length_b   1.000
_cell.length_c   1.000
_cell.angle_alpha   90.00
_cell.angle_beta   90.00
_cell.angle_gamma   90.00
#
_symmetry.space_group_name_H-M   'P 1'
#
loop_
_entity.id
_entity.type
_entity.pdbx_description
1 polymer ?
#
loop_
_entity_poly.entity_id
_entity_poly.type
_entity_poly.pdbx_seq_one_letter_code
_entity_poly.pdbx_strand_id
1 'polypeptide(L)'
;MKAVILAGGFGTRISEESQVRPKPMVEIGGYPILWHIMKIYSHYGVNDFVICAGYKQHMIKQYFAEYALHNSDITFDFQGRESVKVHSNFSEPWKVTVVDTGYACVSRKFSLISAKGSYASVEFGKLSARLAMRCITG
;
A
#
# COMPACT_ATOMS: atom_id res chain seq x y z
N MET A 1 -0.89 -13.66 9.59
CA MET A 1 0.22 -12.69 9.76
C MET A 1 -0.15 -11.41 9.03
N LYS A 2 0.18 -10.26 9.59
CA LYS A 2 -0.02 -8.95 8.95
C LYS A 2 1.32 -8.32 8.63
N ALA A 3 1.41 -7.59 7.53
CA ALA A 3 2.57 -6.76 7.22
C ALA A 3 2.25 -5.29 7.49
N VAL A 4 3.13 -4.61 8.20
CA VAL A 4 3.04 -3.15 8.41
C VAL A 4 4.06 -2.47 7.51
N ILE A 5 3.58 -1.60 6.64
CA ILE A 5 4.41 -0.85 5.69
C ILE A 5 4.47 0.61 6.13
N LEU A 6 5.67 1.07 6.47
CA LEU A 6 5.91 2.46 6.85
C LEU A 6 6.11 3.31 5.59
N ALA A 7 5.07 3.99 5.19
CA ALA A 7 4.98 4.79 3.97
C ALA A 7 4.97 6.31 4.24
N GLY A 8 5.31 6.71 5.47
CA GLY A 8 5.40 8.11 5.89
C GLY A 8 6.81 8.64 5.77
N GLY A 9 7.01 9.68 4.99
CA GLY A 9 8.30 10.36 4.83
C GLY A 9 8.26 11.34 3.67
N PHE A 10 9.04 12.42 3.74
CA PHE A 10 9.09 13.46 2.70
C PHE A 10 9.83 13.05 1.42
N GLY A 11 10.47 11.85 1.40
CA GLY A 11 11.12 11.33 0.20
C GLY A 11 12.28 12.15 -0.34
N THR A 12 13.00 12.88 0.51
CA THR A 12 14.04 13.89 0.13
C THR A 12 15.20 13.37 -0.70
N ARG A 13 15.34 12.05 -0.88
CA ARG A 13 16.44 11.43 -1.63
C ARG A 13 16.11 11.10 -3.09
N ILE A 14 14.85 11.20 -3.50
CA ILE A 14 14.39 11.01 -4.89
C ILE A 14 13.74 12.34 -5.27
N SER A 15 14.56 13.29 -5.73
CA SER A 15 14.22 14.71 -5.68
C SER A 15 13.14 15.18 -6.66
N GLU A 16 13.00 14.56 -7.83
CA GLU A 16 12.10 15.09 -8.85
C GLU A 16 10.70 14.45 -8.82
N GLU A 17 10.59 13.13 -8.75
CA GLU A 17 9.29 12.46 -8.72
C GLU A 17 8.58 12.53 -7.37
N SER A 18 9.32 12.64 -6.27
CA SER A 18 8.72 12.73 -4.92
C SER A 18 8.04 14.08 -4.63
N GLN A 19 8.29 15.11 -5.45
CA GLN A 19 7.53 16.37 -5.37
C GLN A 19 6.10 16.19 -5.87
N VAL A 20 5.87 15.31 -6.83
CA VAL A 20 4.56 15.05 -7.43
C VAL A 20 3.82 13.94 -6.68
N ARG A 21 4.51 12.85 -6.36
CA ARG A 21 3.94 11.64 -5.73
C ARG A 21 4.70 11.26 -4.47
N PRO A 22 4.04 10.68 -3.44
CA PRO A 22 4.78 10.10 -2.31
C PRO A 22 5.61 8.92 -2.81
N LYS A 23 6.77 8.69 -2.21
CA LYS A 23 7.72 7.65 -2.62
C LYS A 23 7.10 6.25 -2.81
N PRO A 24 6.16 5.79 -1.97
CA PRO A 24 5.49 4.51 -2.19
C PRO A 24 4.69 4.42 -3.49
N MET A 25 4.28 5.57 -4.04
CA MET A 25 3.45 5.67 -5.24
C MET A 25 4.25 5.96 -6.52
N VAL A 26 5.58 6.00 -6.43
CA VAL A 26 6.45 6.02 -7.62
C VAL A 26 6.26 4.72 -8.39
N GLU A 27 6.01 4.82 -9.69
CA GLU A 27 5.67 3.68 -10.53
C GLU A 27 6.89 3.03 -11.17
N ILE A 28 6.89 1.70 -11.20
CA ILE A 28 7.83 0.87 -11.93
C ILE A 28 7.00 -0.10 -12.77
N GLY A 29 7.16 -0.03 -14.10
CA GLY A 29 6.39 -0.88 -15.01
C GLY A 29 4.86 -0.71 -14.91
N GLY A 30 4.40 0.52 -14.64
CA GLY A 30 2.98 0.84 -14.53
C GLY A 30 2.32 0.54 -13.18
N TYR A 31 3.08 0.03 -12.20
CA TYR A 31 2.58 -0.23 -10.85
C TYR A 31 3.42 0.49 -9.79
N PRO A 32 2.79 1.02 -8.71
CA PRO A 32 3.51 1.66 -7.61
C PRO A 32 4.51 0.71 -6.94
N ILE A 33 5.62 1.25 -6.43
CA ILE A 33 6.57 0.48 -5.61
C ILE A 33 5.84 -0.24 -4.47
N LEU A 34 4.87 0.40 -3.85
CA LEU A 34 4.02 -0.17 -2.81
C LEU A 34 3.34 -1.47 -3.27
N TRP A 35 2.80 -1.49 -4.50
CA TRP A 35 2.18 -2.68 -5.08
C TRP A 35 3.19 -3.83 -5.22
N HIS A 36 4.40 -3.55 -5.71
CA HIS A 36 5.45 -4.57 -5.86
C HIS A 36 5.86 -5.18 -4.52
N ILE A 37 5.98 -4.36 -3.46
CA ILE A 37 6.28 -4.85 -2.12
C ILE A 37 5.16 -5.75 -1.62
N MET A 38 3.90 -5.33 -1.74
CA MET A 38 2.76 -6.12 -1.32
C MET A 38 2.67 -7.44 -2.11
N LYS A 39 3.01 -7.42 -3.40
CA LYS A 39 3.05 -8.62 -4.25
C LYS A 39 4.10 -9.64 -3.77
N ILE A 40 5.28 -9.16 -3.37
CA ILE A 40 6.33 -10.00 -2.79
C ILE A 40 5.84 -10.67 -1.50
N TYR A 41 5.24 -9.92 -0.59
CA TYR A 41 4.69 -10.46 0.65
C TYR A 41 3.53 -11.44 0.42
N SER A 42 2.68 -11.12 -0.55
CA SER A 42 1.56 -12.00 -0.95
C SER A 42 2.04 -13.35 -1.47
N HIS A 43 3.18 -13.37 -2.18
CA HIS A 43 3.81 -14.62 -2.60
C HIS A 43 4.16 -15.55 -1.43
N TYR A 44 4.47 -14.99 -0.28
CA TYR A 44 4.73 -15.72 0.97
C TYR A 44 3.48 -15.90 1.86
N GLY A 45 2.29 -15.68 1.32
CA GLY A 45 1.02 -15.89 2.01
C GLY A 45 0.56 -14.75 2.91
N VAL A 46 1.21 -13.58 2.86
CA VAL A 46 0.81 -12.39 3.62
C VAL A 46 -0.08 -11.50 2.77
N ASN A 47 -1.38 -11.46 3.07
CA ASN A 47 -2.39 -10.69 2.32
C ASN A 47 -3.11 -9.62 3.17
N ASP A 48 -2.71 -9.44 4.42
CA ASP A 48 -3.26 -8.42 5.32
C ASP A 48 -2.19 -7.34 5.57
N PHE A 49 -2.43 -6.13 5.06
CA PHE A 49 -1.48 -5.04 5.06
C PHE A 49 -2.00 -3.84 5.85
N VAL A 50 -1.14 -3.25 6.66
CA VAL A 50 -1.37 -1.97 7.33
C VAL A 50 -0.34 -0.97 6.81
N ILE A 51 -0.80 0.07 6.12
CA ILE A 51 0.04 1.10 5.52
C ILE A 51 -0.02 2.33 6.41
N CYS A 52 1.11 2.64 7.05
CA CYS A 52 1.28 3.86 7.85
C CYS A 52 1.68 5.00 6.94
N ALA A 53 0.72 5.82 6.52
CA ALA A 53 0.90 6.89 5.56
C ALA A 53 0.91 8.27 6.23
N GLY A 54 1.68 9.19 5.70
CA GLY A 54 1.76 10.57 6.16
C GLY A 54 1.62 11.55 4.99
N TYR A 55 2.76 12.05 4.48
CA TYR A 55 2.77 13.00 3.36
C TYR A 55 2.03 12.45 2.13
N LYS A 56 1.10 13.24 1.59
CA LYS A 56 0.24 12.89 0.44
C LYS A 56 -0.47 11.53 0.57
N GLN A 57 -0.88 11.15 1.78
CA GLN A 57 -1.60 9.91 2.04
C GLN A 57 -2.88 9.73 1.21
N HIS A 58 -3.51 10.85 0.82
CA HIS A 58 -4.71 10.82 -0.03
C HIS A 58 -4.48 10.08 -1.34
N MET A 59 -3.28 10.14 -1.93
CA MET A 59 -2.95 9.43 -3.16
C MET A 59 -2.91 7.92 -2.94
N ILE A 60 -2.42 7.46 -1.78
CA ILE A 60 -2.42 6.05 -1.41
C ILE A 60 -3.86 5.57 -1.20
N LYS A 61 -4.67 6.35 -0.47
CA LYS A 61 -6.08 6.02 -0.25
C LYS A 61 -6.87 5.98 -1.54
N GLN A 62 -6.68 6.94 -2.44
CA GLN A 62 -7.32 6.99 -3.74
C GLN A 62 -6.95 5.77 -4.59
N TYR A 63 -5.67 5.42 -4.64
CA TYR A 63 -5.20 4.25 -5.38
C TYR A 63 -5.95 2.97 -4.97
N PHE A 64 -6.09 2.71 -3.65
CA PHE A 64 -6.79 1.52 -3.18
C PHE A 64 -8.31 1.63 -3.29
N ALA A 65 -8.88 2.82 -3.18
CA ALA A 65 -10.31 3.03 -3.42
C ALA A 65 -10.72 2.71 -4.87
N GLU A 66 -9.85 3.02 -5.82
CA GLU A 66 -10.08 2.80 -7.24
C GLU A 66 -9.51 1.46 -7.74
N TYR A 67 -8.76 0.73 -6.89
CA TYR A 67 -8.01 -0.46 -7.28
C TYR A 67 -8.89 -1.55 -7.91
N ALA A 68 -10.02 -1.87 -7.30
CA ALA A 68 -10.96 -2.85 -7.83
C ALA A 68 -11.58 -2.39 -9.15
N LEU A 69 -11.87 -1.10 -9.27
CA LEU A 69 -12.43 -0.51 -10.49
C LEU A 69 -11.47 -0.63 -11.67
N HIS A 70 -10.19 -0.29 -11.45
CA HIS A 70 -9.17 -0.35 -12.51
C HIS A 70 -8.73 -1.78 -12.88
N ASN A 71 -8.97 -2.75 -12.00
CA ASN A 71 -8.65 -4.16 -12.23
C ASN A 71 -9.88 -5.01 -12.53
N SER A 72 -10.97 -4.40 -13.03
CA SER A 72 -12.22 -5.09 -13.35
C SER A 72 -12.72 -4.70 -14.73
N ASP A 73 -13.38 -5.65 -15.39
CA ASP A 73 -14.17 -5.35 -16.58
C ASP A 73 -15.54 -4.82 -16.16
N ILE A 74 -15.87 -3.61 -16.55
CA ILE A 74 -17.04 -2.88 -16.06
C ILE A 74 -17.87 -2.34 -17.22
N THR A 75 -19.17 -2.52 -17.14
CA THR A 75 -20.14 -1.82 -17.99
C THR A 75 -20.76 -0.69 -17.19
N PHE A 76 -20.70 0.51 -17.75
CA PHE A 76 -21.43 1.68 -17.26
C PHE A 76 -22.66 1.87 -18.13
N ASP A 77 -23.84 1.66 -17.56
CA ASP A 77 -25.11 1.88 -18.27
C ASP A 77 -25.75 3.18 -17.79
N PHE A 78 -25.76 4.17 -18.66
CA PHE A 78 -26.34 5.47 -18.38
C PHE A 78 -27.82 5.56 -18.81
N GLN A 79 -28.39 4.48 -19.35
CA GLN A 79 -29.80 4.43 -19.82
C GLN A 79 -30.69 3.69 -18.81
N GLY A 80 -30.16 2.83 -17.97
CA GLY A 80 -30.90 1.97 -17.05
C GLY A 80 -30.89 2.44 -15.59
N ARG A 81 -31.55 1.65 -14.72
CA ARG A 81 -31.56 1.90 -13.27
C ARG A 81 -30.31 1.39 -12.55
N GLU A 82 -29.64 0.40 -13.11
CA GLU A 82 -28.33 -0.09 -12.63
C GLU A 82 -27.22 0.54 -13.47
N SER A 83 -26.55 1.53 -12.92
CA SER A 83 -25.56 2.32 -13.65
C SER A 83 -24.19 1.63 -13.77
N VAL A 84 -23.89 0.59 -12.98
CA VAL A 84 -22.59 -0.07 -12.97
C VAL A 84 -22.73 -1.58 -12.80
N LYS A 85 -22.13 -2.33 -13.72
CA LYS A 85 -22.07 -3.80 -13.65
C LYS A 85 -20.62 -4.28 -13.79
N VAL A 86 -20.11 -4.96 -12.78
CA VAL A 86 -18.78 -5.58 -12.77
C VAL A 86 -18.90 -7.00 -13.35
N HIS A 87 -18.11 -7.32 -14.37
CA HIS A 87 -18.11 -8.65 -15.03
C HIS A 87 -17.03 -9.56 -14.46
N SER A 88 -15.81 -9.08 -14.37
CA SER A 88 -14.67 -9.81 -13.84
C SER A 88 -13.82 -8.89 -12.98
N ASN A 89 -13.23 -9.46 -11.94
CA ASN A 89 -12.37 -8.74 -11.01
C ASN A 89 -11.03 -9.48 -10.90
N PHE A 90 -9.97 -8.85 -11.40
CA PHE A 90 -8.60 -9.35 -11.35
C PHE A 90 -7.79 -8.73 -10.21
N SER A 91 -8.45 -8.10 -9.24
CA SER A 91 -7.79 -7.53 -8.07
C SER A 91 -7.14 -8.62 -7.23
N GLU A 92 -6.00 -8.29 -6.66
CA GLU A 92 -5.33 -9.15 -5.68
C GLU A 92 -6.20 -9.31 -4.43
N PRO A 93 -6.19 -10.50 -3.78
CA PRO A 93 -7.01 -10.78 -2.60
C PRO A 93 -6.42 -10.14 -1.33
N TRP A 94 -6.12 -8.85 -1.39
CA TRP A 94 -5.51 -8.11 -0.30
C TRP A 94 -6.53 -7.46 0.62
N LYS A 95 -6.24 -7.50 1.91
CA LYS A 95 -6.88 -6.66 2.91
C LYS A 95 -5.94 -5.51 3.24
N VAL A 96 -6.34 -4.28 2.93
CA VAL A 96 -5.49 -3.10 3.07
C VAL A 96 -6.13 -2.11 4.04
N THR A 97 -5.37 -1.71 5.06
CA THR A 97 -5.74 -0.65 5.99
C THR A 97 -4.74 0.49 5.87
N VAL A 98 -5.19 1.66 5.49
CA VAL A 98 -4.35 2.86 5.43
C VAL A 98 -4.57 3.70 6.67
N VAL A 99 -3.51 3.87 7.46
CA VAL A 99 -3.55 4.62 8.73
C VAL A 99 -2.80 5.94 8.54
N ASP A 100 -3.47 7.04 8.91
CA ASP A 100 -2.83 8.35 8.98
C ASP A 100 -1.92 8.41 10.21
N THR A 101 -0.62 8.55 9.98
CA THR A 101 0.39 8.69 11.04
C THR A 101 0.82 10.14 11.26
N GLY A 102 0.28 11.09 10.48
CA GLY A 102 0.71 12.48 10.49
C GLY A 102 2.10 12.67 9.88
N TYR A 103 2.52 13.94 9.78
CA TYR A 103 3.80 14.30 9.17
C TYR A 103 5.03 13.95 10.02
N ALA A 104 4.87 13.81 11.34
CA ALA A 104 5.99 13.79 12.26
C ALA A 104 6.13 12.51 13.10
N CYS A 105 5.22 11.55 13.07
CA CYS A 105 5.19 10.51 14.11
C CYS A 105 4.79 9.11 13.63
N VAL A 106 5.57 8.54 12.73
CA VAL A 106 5.44 7.12 12.37
C VAL A 106 5.63 6.23 13.60
N SER A 107 6.56 6.60 14.50
CA SER A 107 6.95 5.77 15.66
C SER A 107 5.85 5.60 16.72
N ARG A 108 5.07 6.63 17.04
CA ARG A 108 4.08 6.55 18.13
C ARG A 108 2.85 5.71 17.78
N LYS A 109 2.33 5.85 16.56
CA LYS A 109 1.17 5.06 16.12
C LYS A 109 1.55 3.62 15.77
N PHE A 110 2.78 3.40 15.33
CA PHE A 110 3.32 2.06 15.14
C PHE A 110 3.34 1.25 16.43
N SER A 111 3.74 1.84 17.54
CA SER A 111 3.72 1.20 18.87
C SER A 111 2.33 0.74 19.27
N LEU A 112 1.28 1.51 18.95
CA LEU A 112 -0.11 1.16 19.24
C LEU A 112 -0.64 0.01 18.35
N ILE A 113 -0.17 -0.06 17.10
CA ILE A 113 -0.56 -1.11 16.16
C ILE A 113 0.19 -2.41 16.49
N SER A 114 1.47 -2.31 16.85
CA SER A 114 2.33 -3.44 17.20
C SER A 114 1.92 -4.16 18.48
N ALA A 115 1.26 -3.48 19.42
CA ALA A 115 0.83 -4.07 20.69
C ALA A 115 -0.29 -5.14 20.55
N LYS A 116 -0.87 -5.33 19.36
CA LYS A 116 -2.03 -6.20 19.14
C LYS A 116 -1.79 -7.45 18.27
N GLY A 117 -0.55 -7.86 18.01
CA GLY A 117 -0.31 -9.10 17.24
C GLY A 117 1.07 -9.24 16.61
N SER A 118 1.31 -10.35 15.91
CA SER A 118 2.55 -10.60 15.17
C SER A 118 2.57 -9.82 13.86
N TYR A 119 3.55 -8.93 13.69
CA TYR A 119 3.70 -8.09 12.51
C TYR A 119 5.11 -8.22 11.90
N ALA A 120 5.17 -8.21 10.57
CA ALA A 120 6.39 -7.91 9.83
C ALA A 120 6.38 -6.41 9.47
N SER A 121 7.46 -5.69 9.64
CA SER A 121 7.55 -4.25 9.32
C SER A 121 8.50 -3.97 8.17
N VAL A 122 8.11 -3.07 7.28
CA VAL A 122 8.93 -2.57 6.17
C VAL A 122 9.02 -1.05 6.21
N GLU A 123 10.22 -0.52 6.24
CA GLU A 123 10.48 0.92 6.12
C GLU A 123 10.94 1.27 4.70
N PHE A 124 10.26 2.18 4.03
CA PHE A 124 10.65 2.68 2.71
C PHE A 124 12.00 3.41 2.66
N GLY A 125 12.55 3.79 3.81
CA GLY A 125 13.85 4.46 3.90
C GLY A 125 15.06 3.55 3.91
N LYS A 126 14.89 2.25 4.17
CA LYS A 126 15.98 1.28 4.40
C LYS A 126 15.83 0.02 3.56
N LEU A 127 15.31 0.16 2.34
CA LEU A 127 15.12 -0.97 1.44
C LEU A 127 16.48 -1.51 0.97
N SER A 128 17.15 -2.30 1.82
CA SER A 128 18.15 -3.24 1.37
C SER A 128 17.53 -4.62 1.30
N ALA A 129 17.81 -5.35 0.22
CA ALA A 129 17.28 -6.69 -0.06
C ALA A 129 17.51 -7.72 1.08
N ARG A 130 18.34 -7.40 2.09
CA ARG A 130 18.57 -8.21 3.28
C ARG A 130 17.40 -8.22 4.28
N LEU A 131 16.48 -7.24 4.22
CA LEU A 131 15.40 -7.13 5.20
C LEU A 131 14.22 -8.05 4.88
N ALA A 132 13.98 -8.33 3.60
CA ALA A 132 12.92 -9.25 3.18
C ALA A 132 13.13 -10.69 3.70
N MET A 133 14.37 -11.11 3.88
CA MET A 133 14.68 -12.47 4.36
C MET A 133 14.58 -12.66 5.88
N ARG A 134 14.68 -11.60 6.69
CA ARG A 134 14.64 -11.74 8.16
C ARG A 134 13.23 -11.81 8.76
N CYS A 135 12.21 -11.37 8.02
CA CYS A 135 10.83 -11.42 8.50
C CYS A 135 10.15 -12.78 8.30
N ILE A 136 10.79 -13.72 7.59
CA ILE A 136 10.23 -15.03 7.23
C ILE A 136 10.65 -16.13 8.21
N THR A 137 11.68 -15.91 9.01
CA THR A 137 12.27 -16.92 9.92
C THR A 137 12.09 -16.60 11.40
N GLY A 138 11.30 -15.63 11.75
CA GLY A 138 11.01 -15.26 13.13
C GLY A 138 9.59 -15.58 13.55
#